data_19e24324fe8fab0563d627ae38bf7c9a
#
_entry.id   19e24324fe8fab0563d627ae38bf7c9a
#
_cell.length_a   1.000
_cell.length_b   1.000
_cell.length_c   1.000
_cell.angle_alpha   90.00
_cell.angle_beta   90.00
_cell.angle_gamma   90.00
#
_symmetry.space_group_name_H-M   'P 1'
#
loop_
_entity.id
_entity.type
_entity.pdbx_description
1 polymer ?
#
loop_
_entity_poly.entity_id
_entity_poly.type
_entity_poly.pdbx_seq_one_letter_code
_entity_poly.pdbx_strand_id
1 'polypeptide(L)'
;PLVDIRAAGTNHFTWIVSIHDKRTGEDLYPLLRKRFFELDESFEPLTRRVFRDFGLFPVPGDTHLCEYLPWMSGPVAKPWEKFNIRLYDWELMAGVRDFSLDRLNEMADGNMTIDGLLETDSEGALEMIENVAYGGNHYHLAANLPNVGQIPNLPWGTTVETPVHVNGAGIHPVHVGPLPEPIAELCRRELIVAQLGVDAAGEGSYEKALQCLLLGPVIMDMETSRSVLDDYLQTYKEHLPQFWK
;
A
#
# COMPACT_ATOMS: atom_id res chain seq x y z
N PRO A 1 -7.91 -5.80 21.81
CA PRO A 1 -9.10 -5.57 21.01
C PRO A 1 -10.07 -6.74 21.13
N LEU A 2 -11.38 -6.46 21.12
CA LEU A 2 -12.43 -7.50 21.18
C LEU A 2 -12.75 -8.08 19.79
N VAL A 3 -12.13 -7.54 18.75
CA VAL A 3 -12.41 -7.87 17.36
C VAL A 3 -11.18 -8.52 16.71
N ASP A 4 -11.40 -9.60 15.97
CA ASP A 4 -10.43 -10.22 15.07
C ASP A 4 -10.68 -9.67 13.66
N ILE A 5 -9.71 -8.94 13.14
CA ILE A 5 -9.76 -8.36 11.78
C ILE A 5 -8.65 -9.02 10.97
N ARG A 6 -8.98 -9.48 9.77
CA ARG A 6 -8.01 -9.95 8.81
C ARG A 6 -8.13 -9.15 7.53
N ALA A 7 -7.06 -8.47 7.18
CA ALA A 7 -6.91 -7.79 5.90
C ALA A 7 -5.80 -8.45 5.10
N ALA A 8 -5.93 -8.46 3.78
CA ALA A 8 -4.95 -9.07 2.89
C ALA A 8 -4.96 -8.40 1.53
N GLY A 9 -3.80 -8.38 0.86
CA GLY A 9 -3.63 -7.79 -0.46
C GLY A 9 -2.18 -7.54 -0.78
N THR A 10 -1.90 -6.42 -1.42
CA THR A 10 -0.55 -5.89 -1.65
C THR A 10 -0.32 -4.65 -0.79
N ASN A 11 0.92 -4.23 -0.64
CA ASN A 11 1.27 -3.06 0.18
C ASN A 11 0.40 -1.85 -0.20
N HIS A 12 -0.21 -1.19 0.80
CA HIS A 12 -1.15 -0.08 0.65
C HIS A 12 -2.38 -0.38 -0.22
N PHE A 13 -2.62 -1.65 -0.59
CA PHE A 13 -3.79 -2.06 -1.36
C PHE A 13 -4.37 -3.37 -0.80
N THR A 14 -4.74 -3.32 0.48
CA THR A 14 -5.33 -4.43 1.23
C THR A 14 -6.84 -4.30 1.35
N TRP A 15 -7.49 -5.43 1.64
CA TRP A 15 -8.93 -5.57 1.75
C TRP A 15 -9.28 -6.31 3.02
N ILE A 16 -10.27 -5.85 3.77
CA ILE A 16 -10.78 -6.60 4.92
C ILE A 16 -11.46 -7.87 4.39
N VAL A 17 -10.89 -9.02 4.70
CA VAL A 17 -11.40 -10.33 4.26
C VAL A 17 -12.36 -10.90 5.29
N SER A 18 -12.09 -10.68 6.57
CA SER A 18 -12.97 -11.11 7.64
C SER A 18 -12.87 -10.21 8.87
N ILE A 19 -13.97 -10.14 9.62
CA ILE A 19 -14.05 -9.42 10.89
C ILE A 19 -15.00 -10.16 11.81
N HIS A 20 -14.51 -10.60 13.00
CA HIS A 20 -15.28 -11.41 13.95
C HIS A 20 -15.17 -10.85 15.38
N ASP A 21 -16.22 -11.00 16.17
CA ASP A 21 -16.14 -10.84 17.63
C ASP A 21 -15.33 -12.00 18.22
N LYS A 22 -14.26 -11.70 18.96
CA LYS A 22 -13.36 -12.71 19.54
C LYS A 22 -14.00 -13.60 20.60
N ARG A 23 -15.07 -13.13 21.26
CA ARG A 23 -15.75 -13.85 22.33
C ARG A 23 -16.83 -14.78 21.80
N THR A 24 -17.59 -14.32 20.80
CA THR A 24 -18.76 -15.03 20.27
C THR A 24 -18.49 -15.78 18.98
N GLY A 25 -17.46 -15.37 18.22
CA GLY A 25 -17.19 -15.84 16.87
C GLY A 25 -18.16 -15.25 15.83
N GLU A 26 -19.01 -14.29 16.22
CA GLU A 26 -19.98 -13.64 15.32
C GLU A 26 -19.27 -12.92 14.18
N ASP A 27 -19.79 -13.11 12.96
CA ASP A 27 -19.36 -12.34 11.77
C ASP A 27 -19.87 -10.90 11.87
N LEU A 28 -18.95 -9.97 12.01
CA LEU A 28 -19.23 -8.53 12.11
C LEU A 28 -19.20 -7.81 10.74
N TYR A 29 -18.97 -8.53 9.65
CA TYR A 29 -18.92 -7.92 8.31
C TYR A 29 -20.25 -7.23 7.91
N PRO A 30 -21.42 -7.82 8.20
CA PRO A 30 -22.72 -7.15 7.98
C PRO A 30 -22.85 -5.85 8.79
N LEU A 31 -22.33 -5.85 10.02
CA LEU A 31 -22.33 -4.66 10.88
C LEU A 31 -21.39 -3.57 10.32
N LEU A 32 -20.16 -3.95 9.91
CA LEU A 32 -19.23 -3.03 9.24
C LEU A 32 -19.89 -2.37 8.04
N ARG A 33 -20.48 -3.18 7.15
CA ARG A 33 -21.19 -2.69 5.97
C ARG A 33 -22.30 -1.72 6.32
N LYS A 34 -23.15 -2.08 7.27
CA LYS A 34 -24.25 -1.23 7.72
C LYS A 34 -23.72 0.11 8.25
N ARG A 35 -22.76 0.07 9.20
CA ARG A 35 -22.24 1.28 9.85
C ARG A 35 -21.50 2.19 8.88
N PHE A 36 -20.72 1.63 7.97
CA PHE A 36 -20.02 2.42 6.97
C PHE A 36 -20.99 3.17 6.03
N PHE A 37 -22.06 2.52 5.59
CA PHE A 37 -23.07 3.16 4.73
C PHE A 37 -24.04 4.10 5.47
N GLU A 38 -24.05 4.11 6.79
CA GLU A 38 -24.73 5.10 7.64
C GLU A 38 -23.92 6.42 7.82
N LEU A 39 -22.63 6.41 7.52
CA LEU A 39 -21.80 7.63 7.54
C LEU A 39 -22.23 8.58 6.41
N ASP A 40 -21.80 9.84 6.52
CA ASP A 40 -22.04 10.85 5.49
C ASP A 40 -21.50 10.38 4.13
N GLU A 41 -22.25 10.61 3.05
CA GLU A 41 -21.89 10.15 1.71
C GLU A 41 -20.61 10.80 1.16
N SER A 42 -20.22 11.95 1.70
CA SER A 42 -18.97 12.63 1.36
C SER A 42 -17.73 12.01 2.03
N PHE A 43 -17.94 11.14 3.03
CA PHE A 43 -16.84 10.41 3.66
C PHE A 43 -16.41 9.22 2.80
N GLU A 44 -15.17 9.27 2.32
CA GLU A 44 -14.54 8.22 1.50
C GLU A 44 -15.45 7.74 0.33
N PRO A 45 -15.85 8.65 -0.58
CA PRO A 45 -16.83 8.33 -1.62
C PRO A 45 -16.34 7.28 -2.63
N LEU A 46 -15.03 7.20 -2.95
CA LEU A 46 -14.47 6.16 -3.80
C LEU A 46 -14.47 4.80 -3.09
N THR A 47 -13.99 4.76 -1.84
CA THR A 47 -14.03 3.57 -0.98
C THR A 47 -15.47 3.03 -0.86
N ARG A 48 -16.44 3.92 -0.64
CA ARG A 48 -17.86 3.59 -0.60
C ARG A 48 -18.34 2.94 -1.89
N ARG A 49 -17.93 3.47 -3.03
CA ARG A 49 -18.28 2.92 -4.35
C ARG A 49 -17.65 1.55 -4.56
N VAL A 50 -16.35 1.43 -4.31
CA VAL A 50 -15.59 0.18 -4.47
C VAL A 50 -16.11 -0.90 -3.53
N PHE A 51 -16.39 -0.57 -2.25
CA PHE A 51 -16.97 -1.51 -1.30
C PHE A 51 -18.32 -2.06 -1.75
N ARG A 52 -19.15 -1.20 -2.35
CA ARG A 52 -20.44 -1.62 -2.90
C ARG A 52 -20.28 -2.58 -4.07
N ASP A 53 -19.37 -2.25 -4.99
CA ASP A 53 -19.23 -2.94 -6.28
C ASP A 53 -18.41 -4.23 -6.18
N PHE A 54 -17.37 -4.26 -5.30
CA PHE A 54 -16.47 -5.41 -5.14
C PHE A 54 -16.78 -6.30 -3.93
N GLY A 55 -17.61 -5.85 -3.02
CA GLY A 55 -18.09 -6.64 -1.89
C GLY A 55 -17.20 -6.68 -0.66
N LEU A 56 -15.89 -6.42 -0.78
CA LEU A 56 -14.97 -6.28 0.35
C LEU A 56 -14.62 -4.81 0.59
N PHE A 57 -14.33 -4.49 1.85
CA PHE A 57 -13.92 -3.14 2.26
C PHE A 57 -12.43 -2.94 1.94
N PRO A 58 -12.07 -1.97 1.06
CA PRO A 58 -10.67 -1.62 0.83
C PRO A 58 -10.14 -0.83 2.02
N VAL A 59 -8.96 -1.20 2.52
CA VAL A 59 -8.36 -0.59 3.71
C VAL A 59 -7.74 0.79 3.43
N PRO A 60 -7.07 1.02 2.28
CA PRO A 60 -6.53 2.34 1.99
C PRO A 60 -7.66 3.36 1.82
N GLY A 61 -7.47 4.57 2.29
CA GLY A 61 -8.41 5.67 2.03
C GLY A 61 -8.45 6.05 0.54
N ASP A 62 -9.40 6.89 0.18
CA ASP A 62 -9.70 7.25 -1.22
C ASP A 62 -8.48 7.66 -2.04
N THR A 63 -7.54 8.41 -1.46
CA THR A 63 -6.34 8.88 -2.16
C THR A 63 -5.47 7.73 -2.63
N HIS A 64 -5.11 6.81 -1.73
CA HIS A 64 -4.31 5.64 -2.10
C HIS A 64 -5.10 4.66 -2.96
N LEU A 65 -6.36 4.42 -2.64
CA LEU A 65 -7.21 3.55 -3.45
C LEU A 65 -7.27 4.03 -4.92
N CYS A 66 -7.36 5.36 -5.12
CA CYS A 66 -7.35 5.98 -6.45
C CYS A 66 -6.09 5.62 -7.27
N GLU A 67 -4.94 5.53 -6.61
CA GLU A 67 -3.65 5.26 -7.26
C GLU A 67 -3.54 3.84 -7.82
N TYR A 68 -4.29 2.88 -7.28
CA TYR A 68 -4.24 1.46 -7.67
C TYR A 68 -5.32 1.05 -8.68
N LEU A 69 -6.34 1.88 -8.89
CA LEU A 69 -7.47 1.53 -9.73
C LEU A 69 -7.28 2.01 -11.18
N PRO A 70 -7.20 1.11 -12.16
CA PRO A 70 -6.85 1.44 -13.55
C PRO A 70 -7.83 2.38 -14.25
N TRP A 71 -9.05 2.51 -13.74
CA TRP A 71 -10.06 3.42 -14.29
C TRP A 71 -10.10 4.79 -13.59
N MET A 72 -9.19 5.03 -12.63
CA MET A 72 -9.13 6.28 -11.88
C MET A 72 -8.10 7.27 -12.43
N SER A 73 -7.25 6.86 -13.37
CA SER A 73 -6.33 7.74 -14.08
C SER A 73 -6.91 8.14 -15.45
N GLY A 74 -6.48 9.25 -15.95
CA GLY A 74 -6.92 9.76 -17.24
C GLY A 74 -7.03 11.28 -17.21
N PRO A 75 -6.02 12.01 -17.77
CA PRO A 75 -5.91 13.47 -17.62
C PRO A 75 -7.07 14.24 -18.29
N VAL A 76 -7.75 13.62 -19.24
CA VAL A 76 -8.90 14.25 -19.93
C VAL A 76 -10.20 14.04 -19.12
N ALA A 77 -10.44 12.81 -18.67
CA ALA A 77 -11.69 12.47 -17.96
C ALA A 77 -11.65 12.87 -16.48
N LYS A 78 -10.47 12.98 -15.90
CA LYS A 78 -10.18 13.33 -14.50
C LYS A 78 -11.14 12.65 -13.52
N PRO A 79 -11.22 11.31 -13.54
CA PRO A 79 -12.21 10.58 -12.76
C PRO A 79 -12.09 10.80 -11.24
N TRP A 80 -10.89 11.12 -10.73
CA TRP A 80 -10.64 11.44 -9.33
C TRP A 80 -11.40 12.70 -8.85
N GLU A 81 -11.66 13.69 -9.71
CA GLU A 81 -12.41 14.90 -9.36
C GLU A 81 -13.86 14.58 -8.95
N LYS A 82 -14.45 13.50 -9.50
CA LYS A 82 -15.81 13.05 -9.15
C LYS A 82 -15.93 12.55 -7.72
N PHE A 83 -14.80 12.19 -7.10
CA PHE A 83 -14.70 11.71 -5.74
C PHE A 83 -14.03 12.72 -4.82
N ASN A 84 -13.84 13.97 -5.30
CA ASN A 84 -13.17 15.05 -4.56
C ASN A 84 -11.75 14.68 -4.08
N ILE A 85 -11.06 13.82 -4.84
CA ILE A 85 -9.70 13.39 -4.53
C ILE A 85 -8.73 14.43 -5.04
N ARG A 86 -7.79 14.86 -4.19
CA ARG A 86 -6.64 15.67 -4.57
C ARG A 86 -5.50 14.75 -4.97
N LEU A 87 -4.94 15.00 -6.13
CA LEU A 87 -3.70 14.34 -6.53
C LEU A 87 -2.53 14.84 -5.66
N TYR A 88 -1.45 14.08 -5.63
CA TYR A 88 -0.26 14.40 -4.84
C TYR A 88 0.29 15.79 -5.22
N ASP A 89 0.39 16.66 -4.24
CA ASP A 89 0.90 18.03 -4.39
C ASP A 89 2.40 18.05 -4.08
N TRP A 90 3.22 17.95 -5.11
CA TRP A 90 4.68 17.87 -4.98
C TRP A 90 5.29 19.13 -4.36
N GLU A 91 4.76 20.31 -4.62
CA GLU A 91 5.27 21.57 -4.07
C GLU A 91 5.00 21.66 -2.57
N LEU A 92 3.74 21.36 -2.17
CA LEU A 92 3.36 21.30 -0.76
C LEU A 92 4.22 20.28 -0.01
N MET A 93 4.38 19.07 -0.57
CA MET A 93 5.12 17.99 0.09
C MET A 93 6.61 18.27 0.16
N ALA A 94 7.19 18.97 -0.81
CA ALA A 94 8.57 19.45 -0.72
C ALA A 94 8.72 20.44 0.44
N GLY A 95 7.80 21.38 0.59
CA GLY A 95 7.80 22.32 1.72
C GLY A 95 7.66 21.62 3.08
N VAL A 96 6.79 20.61 3.19
CA VAL A 96 6.63 19.80 4.42
C VAL A 96 7.92 19.04 4.75
N ARG A 97 8.57 18.44 3.74
CA ARG A 97 9.85 17.75 3.92
C ARG A 97 10.94 18.71 4.44
N ASP A 98 11.09 19.85 3.79
CA ASP A 98 12.14 20.82 4.15
C ASP A 98 11.89 21.35 5.57
N PHE A 99 10.66 21.69 5.92
CA PHE A 99 10.28 22.05 7.29
C PHE A 99 10.59 20.95 8.32
N SER A 100 10.33 19.69 7.96
CA SER A 100 10.61 18.54 8.84
C SER A 100 12.12 18.34 9.05
N LEU A 101 12.92 18.50 8.00
CA LEU A 101 14.39 18.42 8.07
C LEU A 101 14.98 19.54 8.94
N ASP A 102 14.49 20.77 8.79
CA ASP A 102 14.92 21.90 9.61
C ASP A 102 14.63 21.64 11.10
N ARG A 103 13.44 21.13 11.43
CA ARG A 103 13.10 20.74 12.81
C ARG A 103 13.98 19.63 13.36
N LEU A 104 14.28 18.61 12.56
CA LEU A 104 15.19 17.54 12.98
C LEU A 104 16.59 18.05 13.22
N ASN A 105 17.10 18.98 12.42
CA ASN A 105 18.39 19.63 12.64
C ASN A 105 18.40 20.46 13.95
N GLU A 106 17.36 21.25 14.20
CA GLU A 106 17.21 22.01 15.45
C GLU A 106 17.17 21.09 16.69
N MET A 107 16.53 19.92 16.58
CA MET A 107 16.55 18.90 17.65
C MET A 107 17.94 18.28 17.82
N ALA A 108 18.63 17.97 16.71
CA ALA A 108 19.98 17.41 16.73
C ALA A 108 21.00 18.39 17.34
N ASP A 109 20.83 19.68 17.08
CA ASP A 109 21.67 20.74 17.62
C ASP A 109 21.33 21.13 19.09
N GLY A 110 20.27 20.53 19.66
CA GLY A 110 19.84 20.78 21.03
C GLY A 110 19.01 22.07 21.19
N ASN A 111 18.62 22.72 20.13
CA ASN A 111 17.80 23.95 20.16
C ASN A 111 16.29 23.64 20.31
N MET A 112 15.87 22.40 20.09
CA MET A 112 14.50 21.94 20.26
C MET A 112 14.47 20.61 21.02
N THR A 113 13.43 20.40 21.84
CA THR A 113 13.19 19.11 22.51
C THR A 113 12.78 18.01 21.52
N ILE A 114 13.18 16.77 21.82
CA ILE A 114 12.78 15.57 21.05
C ILE A 114 11.46 14.96 21.52
N ASP A 115 10.80 15.54 22.54
CA ASP A 115 9.59 14.96 23.14
C ASP A 115 8.50 14.62 22.11
N GLY A 116 8.34 15.47 21.10
CA GLY A 116 7.38 15.22 20.02
C GLY A 116 7.70 14.01 19.14
N LEU A 117 8.96 13.53 19.09
CA LEU A 117 9.31 12.30 18.38
C LEU A 117 8.95 11.05 19.18
N LEU A 118 8.88 11.16 20.51
CA LEU A 118 8.54 10.04 21.39
C LEU A 118 7.05 9.67 21.32
N GLU A 119 6.23 10.57 20.78
CA GLU A 119 4.79 10.38 20.59
C GLU A 119 4.44 9.87 19.19
N THR A 120 5.43 9.69 18.30
CA THR A 120 5.20 9.17 16.95
C THR A 120 4.96 7.67 16.95
N ASP A 121 4.01 7.21 16.14
CA ASP A 121 3.76 5.80 15.92
C ASP A 121 4.89 5.19 15.07
N SER A 122 5.35 3.98 15.45
CA SER A 122 6.37 3.23 14.71
C SER A 122 5.79 2.37 13.57
N GLU A 123 4.50 2.48 13.29
CA GLU A 123 3.76 1.57 12.40
C GLU A 123 3.95 0.08 12.74
N GLY A 124 4.22 -0.22 14.02
CA GLY A 124 4.44 -1.57 14.53
C GLY A 124 5.86 -2.13 14.32
N ALA A 125 6.77 -1.39 13.69
CA ALA A 125 8.13 -1.88 13.41
C ALA A 125 8.92 -2.14 14.71
N LEU A 126 8.86 -1.22 15.67
CA LEU A 126 9.55 -1.37 16.96
C LEU A 126 9.04 -2.58 17.73
N GLU A 127 7.72 -2.74 17.82
CA GLU A 127 7.07 -3.86 18.50
C GLU A 127 7.45 -5.21 17.84
N MET A 128 7.56 -5.27 16.51
CA MET A 128 8.02 -6.47 15.80
C MET A 128 9.46 -6.80 16.17
N ILE A 129 10.36 -5.81 16.18
CA ILE A 129 11.76 -5.98 16.58
C ILE A 129 11.86 -6.48 18.03
N GLU A 130 11.14 -5.88 18.95
CA GLU A 130 11.12 -6.28 20.37
C GLU A 130 10.58 -7.71 20.54
N ASN A 131 9.51 -8.08 19.85
CA ASN A 131 8.95 -9.42 19.93
C ASN A 131 9.92 -10.50 19.42
N VAL A 132 10.68 -10.22 18.36
CA VAL A 132 11.74 -11.11 17.89
C VAL A 132 12.91 -11.15 18.88
N ALA A 133 13.38 -9.99 19.33
CA ALA A 133 14.58 -9.88 20.19
C ALA A 133 14.38 -10.48 21.59
N TYR A 134 13.22 -10.28 22.17
CA TYR A 134 12.92 -10.66 23.55
C TYR A 134 11.98 -11.88 23.69
N GLY A 135 11.63 -12.52 22.59
CA GLY A 135 10.78 -13.72 22.61
C GLY A 135 9.32 -13.46 22.96
N GLY A 136 8.80 -12.30 22.61
CA GLY A 136 7.37 -12.00 22.74
C GLY A 136 6.51 -12.92 21.89
N ASN A 137 5.18 -12.76 21.96
CA ASN A 137 4.23 -13.45 21.08
C ASN A 137 3.06 -12.52 20.77
N HIS A 138 3.16 -11.78 19.67
CA HIS A 138 2.19 -10.79 19.29
C HIS A 138 1.63 -11.03 17.89
N TYR A 139 0.33 -10.71 17.74
CA TYR A 139 -0.36 -10.66 16.47
C TYR A 139 -0.33 -9.23 15.95
N HIS A 140 0.27 -9.03 14.78
CA HIS A 140 0.25 -7.77 14.04
C HIS A 140 -0.72 -7.87 12.88
N LEU A 141 -1.45 -6.77 12.64
CA LEU A 141 -2.52 -6.72 11.64
C LEU A 141 -1.98 -6.77 10.20
N ALA A 142 -0.75 -6.32 9.98
CA ALA A 142 -0.15 -6.25 8.65
C ALA A 142 1.37 -6.38 8.73
N ALA A 143 1.94 -7.12 7.77
CA ALA A 143 3.34 -7.10 7.42
C ALA A 143 3.52 -7.51 5.96
N ASN A 144 4.52 -6.91 5.30
CA ASN A 144 4.89 -7.25 3.93
C ASN A 144 5.86 -8.42 3.94
N LEU A 145 5.43 -9.57 3.43
CA LEU A 145 6.20 -10.81 3.38
C LEU A 145 6.03 -11.52 2.03
N PRO A 146 7.01 -12.35 1.62
CA PRO A 146 6.82 -13.23 0.47
C PRO A 146 5.59 -14.12 0.66
N ASN A 147 4.75 -14.22 -0.37
CA ASN A 147 3.61 -15.12 -0.37
C ASN A 147 4.07 -16.59 -0.41
N VAL A 148 3.91 -17.29 0.68
CA VAL A 148 4.18 -18.72 0.80
C VAL A 148 2.88 -19.51 1.06
N GLY A 149 1.76 -18.97 0.55
CA GLY A 149 0.43 -19.55 0.66
C GLY A 149 -0.54 -18.78 1.55
N GLN A 150 -0.15 -17.60 2.05
CA GLN A 150 -1.06 -16.72 2.80
C GLN A 150 -2.29 -16.37 1.99
N ILE A 151 -2.08 -16.05 0.71
CA ILE A 151 -3.11 -15.75 -0.29
C ILE A 151 -2.90 -16.73 -1.46
N PRO A 152 -3.58 -17.89 -1.48
CA PRO A 152 -3.23 -18.99 -2.38
C PRO A 152 -3.48 -18.70 -3.87
N ASN A 153 -4.34 -17.73 -4.20
CA ASN A 153 -4.61 -17.33 -5.58
C ASN A 153 -3.81 -16.10 -6.04
N LEU A 154 -2.79 -15.68 -5.27
CA LEU A 154 -1.76 -14.75 -5.73
C LEU A 154 -0.44 -15.51 -5.98
N PRO A 155 0.46 -14.99 -6.86
CA PRO A 155 1.69 -15.67 -7.22
C PRO A 155 2.58 -15.97 -6.00
N TRP A 156 3.16 -17.18 -5.99
CA TRP A 156 4.11 -17.60 -4.94
C TRP A 156 5.40 -16.78 -4.99
N GLY A 157 5.90 -16.39 -3.82
CA GLY A 157 7.14 -15.65 -3.67
C GLY A 157 7.03 -14.14 -3.89
N THR A 158 5.91 -13.63 -4.41
CA THR A 158 5.70 -12.18 -4.51
C THR A 158 5.36 -11.59 -3.13
N THR A 159 5.67 -10.33 -2.92
CA THR A 159 5.41 -9.66 -1.63
C THR A 159 3.94 -9.31 -1.48
N VAL A 160 3.31 -9.88 -0.46
CA VAL A 160 1.92 -9.59 -0.08
C VAL A 160 1.86 -9.00 1.32
N GLU A 161 0.83 -8.24 1.62
CA GLU A 161 0.55 -7.71 2.95
C GLU A 161 -0.55 -8.52 3.62
N THR A 162 -0.21 -9.13 4.75
CA THR A 162 -1.10 -10.01 5.52
C THR A 162 -0.83 -9.89 7.02
N PRO A 163 -1.75 -10.32 7.89
CA PRO A 163 -1.48 -10.44 9.31
C PRO A 163 -0.35 -11.45 9.59
N VAL A 164 0.35 -11.23 10.69
CA VAL A 164 1.45 -12.08 11.13
C VAL A 164 1.43 -12.33 12.63
N HIS A 165 1.99 -13.46 13.06
CA HIS A 165 2.43 -13.68 14.42
C HIS A 165 3.94 -13.47 14.51
N VAL A 166 4.38 -12.67 15.49
CA VAL A 166 5.80 -12.36 15.72
C VAL A 166 6.21 -12.90 17.08
N ASN A 167 7.29 -13.67 17.11
CA ASN A 167 7.85 -14.23 18.34
C ASN A 167 9.37 -14.42 18.20
N GLY A 168 10.03 -14.99 19.22
CA GLY A 168 11.48 -15.23 19.22
C GLY A 168 11.99 -16.15 18.11
N ALA A 169 11.13 -16.88 17.39
CA ALA A 169 11.49 -17.67 16.21
C ALA A 169 11.37 -16.88 14.90
N GLY A 170 10.84 -15.65 14.95
CA GLY A 170 10.71 -14.77 13.79
C GLY A 170 9.29 -14.32 13.49
N ILE A 171 9.05 -13.95 12.23
CA ILE A 171 7.78 -13.45 11.73
C ILE A 171 7.07 -14.57 10.96
N HIS A 172 5.88 -14.92 11.37
CA HIS A 172 5.10 -16.04 10.85
C HIS A 172 3.83 -15.55 10.18
N PRO A 173 3.69 -15.69 8.86
CA PRO A 173 2.50 -15.22 8.15
C PRO A 173 1.25 -16.01 8.54
N VAL A 174 0.12 -15.32 8.59
CA VAL A 174 -1.19 -15.92 8.81
C VAL A 174 -1.81 -16.28 7.47
N HIS A 175 -2.29 -17.52 7.33
CA HIS A 175 -3.06 -17.91 6.15
C HIS A 175 -4.42 -17.21 6.17
N VAL A 176 -4.72 -16.46 5.12
CA VAL A 176 -5.95 -15.65 5.01
C VAL A 176 -6.97 -16.34 4.09
N GLY A 177 -6.50 -17.15 3.16
CA GLY A 177 -7.32 -17.76 2.12
C GLY A 177 -7.33 -16.97 0.81
N PRO A 178 -8.07 -17.46 -0.20
CA PRO A 178 -8.13 -16.80 -1.50
C PRO A 178 -8.92 -15.49 -1.42
N LEU A 179 -8.44 -14.46 -2.13
CA LEU A 179 -9.21 -13.26 -2.39
C LEU A 179 -10.29 -13.56 -3.46
N PRO A 180 -11.42 -12.83 -3.47
CA PRO A 180 -12.31 -12.83 -4.62
C PRO A 180 -11.56 -12.53 -5.92
N GLU A 181 -11.77 -13.30 -6.99
CA GLU A 181 -10.99 -13.20 -8.23
C GLU A 181 -10.88 -11.78 -8.82
N PRO A 182 -11.93 -10.94 -8.84
CA PRO A 182 -11.78 -9.55 -9.32
C PRO A 182 -10.78 -8.72 -8.49
N ILE A 183 -10.72 -8.95 -7.18
CA ILE A 183 -9.79 -8.29 -6.27
C ILE A 183 -8.39 -8.89 -6.43
N ALA A 184 -8.29 -10.22 -6.52
CA ALA A 184 -7.04 -10.91 -6.77
C ALA A 184 -6.37 -10.44 -8.08
N GLU A 185 -7.16 -10.16 -9.12
CA GLU A 185 -6.65 -9.66 -10.40
C GLU A 185 -6.07 -8.26 -10.28
N LEU A 186 -6.72 -7.37 -9.54
CA LEU A 186 -6.17 -6.04 -9.25
C LEU A 186 -4.85 -6.15 -8.47
N CYS A 187 -4.80 -6.98 -7.43
CA CYS A 187 -3.56 -7.24 -6.68
C CYS A 187 -2.48 -7.88 -7.55
N ARG A 188 -2.83 -8.83 -8.41
CA ARG A 188 -1.90 -9.53 -9.31
C ARG A 188 -1.22 -8.57 -10.28
N ARG A 189 -1.96 -7.59 -10.77
CA ARG A 189 -1.42 -6.52 -11.61
C ARG A 189 -0.34 -5.73 -10.86
N GLU A 190 -0.61 -5.30 -9.62
CA GLU A 190 0.36 -4.55 -8.81
C GLU A 190 1.63 -5.37 -8.53
N LEU A 191 1.48 -6.67 -8.25
CA LEU A 191 2.62 -7.56 -8.04
C LEU A 191 3.51 -7.67 -9.29
N ILE A 192 2.91 -7.72 -10.48
CA ILE A 192 3.65 -7.75 -11.75
C ILE A 192 4.35 -6.42 -12.00
N VAL A 193 3.69 -5.29 -11.75
CA VAL A 193 4.27 -3.96 -11.87
C VAL A 193 5.49 -3.81 -10.95
N ALA A 194 5.36 -4.20 -9.69
CA ALA A 194 6.46 -4.17 -8.73
C ALA A 194 7.63 -5.07 -9.18
N GLN A 195 7.36 -6.30 -9.63
CA GLN A 195 8.39 -7.22 -10.12
C GLN A 195 9.12 -6.67 -11.35
N LEU A 196 8.38 -6.12 -12.32
CA LEU A 196 8.96 -5.50 -13.50
C LEU A 196 9.86 -4.32 -13.15
N GLY A 197 9.45 -3.50 -12.18
CA GLY A 197 10.27 -2.39 -11.69
C GLY A 197 11.59 -2.86 -11.08
N VAL A 198 11.56 -3.90 -10.25
CA VAL A 198 12.76 -4.50 -9.64
C VAL A 198 13.67 -5.12 -10.70
N ASP A 199 13.11 -5.90 -11.61
CA ASP A 199 13.87 -6.55 -12.70
C ASP A 199 14.50 -5.50 -13.63
N ALA A 200 13.74 -4.48 -14.02
CA ALA A 200 14.23 -3.38 -14.84
C ALA A 200 15.41 -2.66 -14.19
N ALA A 201 15.29 -2.36 -12.89
CA ALA A 201 16.35 -1.71 -12.14
C ALA A 201 17.60 -2.59 -12.00
N GLY A 202 17.43 -3.89 -11.75
CA GLY A 202 18.54 -4.83 -11.62
C GLY A 202 19.29 -5.11 -12.93
N GLU A 203 18.56 -5.23 -14.04
CA GLU A 203 19.09 -5.58 -15.35
C GLU A 203 19.47 -4.38 -16.21
N GLY A 204 18.98 -3.18 -15.91
CA GLY A 204 19.06 -2.01 -16.76
C GLY A 204 18.19 -2.14 -18.01
N SER A 205 17.05 -2.83 -17.91
CA SER A 205 16.19 -3.13 -19.05
C SER A 205 15.16 -2.02 -19.29
N TYR A 206 15.33 -1.30 -20.38
CA TYR A 206 14.38 -0.29 -20.84
C TYR A 206 13.00 -0.90 -21.14
N GLU A 207 12.97 -2.07 -21.75
CA GLU A 207 11.74 -2.76 -22.13
C GLU A 207 10.91 -3.13 -20.87
N LYS A 208 11.55 -3.67 -19.84
CA LYS A 208 10.86 -4.00 -18.58
C LYS A 208 10.38 -2.74 -17.85
N ALA A 209 11.18 -1.67 -17.86
CA ALA A 209 10.78 -0.38 -17.29
C ALA A 209 9.55 0.20 -18.04
N LEU A 210 9.54 0.11 -19.36
CA LEU A 210 8.40 0.55 -20.17
C LEU A 210 7.16 -0.33 -19.90
N GLN A 211 7.32 -1.64 -19.81
CA GLN A 211 6.22 -2.55 -19.46
C GLN A 211 5.65 -2.27 -18.06
N CYS A 212 6.52 -1.93 -17.10
CA CYS A 212 6.12 -1.52 -15.77
C CYS A 212 5.19 -0.28 -15.82
N LEU A 213 5.58 0.76 -16.57
CA LEU A 213 4.76 1.96 -16.73
C LEU A 213 3.43 1.68 -17.47
N LEU A 214 3.47 0.83 -18.52
CA LEU A 214 2.28 0.49 -19.32
C LEU A 214 1.27 -0.38 -18.55
N LEU A 215 1.74 -1.22 -17.62
CA LEU A 215 0.87 -2.02 -16.75
C LEU A 215 0.43 -1.25 -15.51
N GLY A 216 1.18 -0.23 -15.11
CA GLY A 216 0.81 0.63 -13.98
C GLY A 216 -0.52 1.33 -14.23
N PRO A 217 -1.29 1.62 -13.17
CA PRO A 217 -2.63 2.22 -13.34
C PRO A 217 -2.60 3.72 -13.62
N VAL A 218 -1.44 4.38 -13.55
CA VAL A 218 -1.34 5.84 -13.53
C VAL A 218 -1.25 6.44 -14.94
N ILE A 219 -0.55 5.78 -15.87
CA ILE A 219 -0.34 6.29 -17.24
C ILE A 219 -1.22 5.52 -18.23
N MET A 220 -2.01 6.22 -19.03
CA MET A 220 -3.06 5.65 -19.86
C MET A 220 -2.70 5.55 -21.34
N ASP A 221 -1.53 6.00 -21.78
CA ASP A 221 -1.12 5.94 -23.17
C ASP A 221 0.37 5.60 -23.36
N MET A 222 0.69 5.01 -24.50
CA MET A 222 2.03 4.48 -24.79
C MET A 222 3.07 5.59 -25.03
N GLU A 223 2.69 6.68 -25.64
CA GLU A 223 3.63 7.77 -25.98
C GLU A 223 4.02 8.54 -24.71
N THR A 224 3.05 8.81 -23.84
CA THR A 224 3.34 9.39 -22.52
C THR A 224 4.24 8.46 -21.69
N SER A 225 3.98 7.15 -21.69
CA SER A 225 4.83 6.19 -20.96
C SER A 225 6.29 6.23 -21.45
N ARG A 226 6.51 6.29 -22.76
CA ARG A 226 7.86 6.40 -23.34
C ARG A 226 8.53 7.71 -22.97
N SER A 227 7.84 8.83 -23.17
CA SER A 227 8.36 10.16 -22.85
C SER A 227 8.74 10.28 -21.38
N VAL A 228 7.88 9.84 -20.48
CA VAL A 228 8.15 9.83 -19.03
C VAL A 228 9.37 8.96 -18.69
N LEU A 229 9.48 7.78 -19.29
CA LEU A 229 10.62 6.91 -19.06
C LEU A 229 11.93 7.53 -19.54
N ASP A 230 11.93 8.09 -20.76
CA ASP A 230 13.10 8.70 -21.35
C ASP A 230 13.59 9.90 -20.52
N ASP A 231 12.68 10.77 -20.12
CA ASP A 231 12.97 11.94 -19.29
C ASP A 231 13.48 11.50 -17.90
N TYR A 232 12.88 10.48 -17.31
CA TYR A 232 13.28 9.93 -16.01
C TYR A 232 14.70 9.33 -16.06
N LEU A 233 14.97 8.48 -17.04
CA LEU A 233 16.27 7.86 -17.21
C LEU A 233 17.35 8.90 -17.49
N GLN A 234 17.06 9.92 -18.31
CA GLN A 234 18.01 10.99 -18.60
C GLN A 234 18.29 11.85 -17.36
N THR A 235 17.26 12.20 -16.60
CA THR A 235 17.37 13.03 -15.39
C THR A 235 18.21 12.32 -14.32
N TYR A 236 18.00 11.02 -14.14
CA TYR A 236 18.68 10.22 -13.10
C TYR A 236 19.84 9.38 -13.63
N LYS A 237 20.39 9.75 -14.78
CA LYS A 237 21.45 8.99 -15.47
C LYS A 237 22.62 8.62 -14.58
N GLU A 238 23.09 9.53 -13.73
CA GLU A 238 24.21 9.30 -12.83
C GLU A 238 23.91 8.22 -11.76
N HIS A 239 22.64 8.07 -11.42
CA HIS A 239 22.16 7.11 -10.42
C HIS A 239 21.69 5.77 -11.03
N LEU A 240 21.56 5.72 -12.35
CA LEU A 240 21.05 4.56 -13.09
C LEU A 240 22.04 4.07 -14.15
N PRO A 241 23.33 3.85 -13.82
CA PRO A 241 24.37 3.52 -14.81
C PRO A 241 24.11 2.20 -15.56
N GLN A 242 23.30 1.29 -15.00
CA GLN A 242 22.95 0.01 -15.61
C GLN A 242 22.12 0.14 -16.89
N PHE A 243 21.37 1.23 -17.07
CA PHE A 243 20.58 1.49 -18.28
C PHE A 243 21.41 2.07 -19.46
N TRP A 244 22.69 2.38 -19.23
CA TRP A 244 23.55 3.07 -20.18
C TRP A 244 24.79 2.24 -20.58
N LYS A 245 24.72 0.93 -20.41
CA LYS A 245 25.80 -0.02 -20.76
C LYS A 245 25.70 -0.42 -22.22
#